data_5818412b81cef02c8e2d4f0c1855eccb
#
_entry.id   5818412b81cef02c8e2d4f0c1855eccb
#
_cell.length_a   1.000
_cell.length_b   1.000
_cell.length_c   1.000
_cell.angle_alpha   90.00
_cell.angle_beta   90.00
_cell.angle_gamma   90.00
#
_symmetry.space_group_name_H-M   'P 1'
#
loop_
_entity.id
_entity.type
_entity.pdbx_description
1 polymer ?
#
loop_
_entity_poly.entity_id
_entity_poly.type
_entity_poly.pdbx_seq_one_letter_code
_entity_poly.pdbx_strand_id
1 'polypeptide(L)'
;ANAMYLPKVIKFNAKVPEAAERYADIARFIGLTGDTTEALVDALIEEIRKMNVELNIAPCIKEYEGGIIDEKEFNDKLKTVAELAVGDACTGSNPRPITPAEMEKLLTCCFYDTEVDF
;
A
#
# COMPACT_ATOMS: atom_id res chain seq x y z
N ALA A 1 7.73 7.64 5.46
CA ALA A 1 7.44 6.19 5.48
C ALA A 1 6.04 5.89 4.93
N ASN A 2 5.02 6.65 5.32
CA ASN A 2 3.65 6.42 4.84
C ASN A 2 3.51 6.50 3.32
N ALA A 3 4.23 7.39 2.68
CA ALA A 3 4.20 7.55 1.22
C ALA A 3 4.69 6.28 0.49
N MET A 4 5.64 5.57 1.08
CA MET A 4 6.16 4.32 0.53
C MET A 4 5.09 3.21 0.55
N TYR A 5 4.27 3.15 1.59
CA TYR A 5 3.25 2.12 1.77
C TYR A 5 1.96 2.43 1.01
N LEU A 6 1.67 3.69 0.78
CA LEU A 6 0.38 4.15 0.25
C LEU A 6 -0.05 3.45 -1.04
N PRO A 7 0.80 3.27 -2.06
CA PRO A 7 0.40 2.56 -3.27
C PRO A 7 -0.12 1.14 -3.00
N LYS A 8 0.51 0.43 -2.08
CA LYS A 8 0.11 -0.93 -1.72
C LYS A 8 -1.20 -0.95 -0.95
N VAL A 9 -1.39 -0.01 -0.03
CA VAL A 9 -2.62 0.12 0.76
C VAL A 9 -3.80 0.47 -0.14
N ILE A 10 -3.62 1.40 -1.09
CA ILE A 10 -4.67 1.75 -2.06
C ILE A 10 -5.09 0.53 -2.87
N LYS A 11 -4.13 -0.24 -3.36
CA LYS A 11 -4.42 -1.44 -4.15
C LYS A 11 -5.18 -2.48 -3.33
N PHE A 12 -4.79 -2.67 -2.08
CA PHE A 12 -5.50 -3.57 -1.16
C PHE A 12 -6.94 -3.12 -0.92
N ASN A 13 -7.13 -1.83 -0.59
CA ASN A 13 -8.44 -1.28 -0.28
C ASN A 13 -9.37 -1.23 -1.50
N ALA A 14 -8.81 -1.12 -2.70
CA ALA A 14 -9.59 -1.00 -3.93
C ALA A 14 -10.40 -2.24 -4.28
N LYS A 15 -10.21 -3.35 -3.58
CA LYS A 15 -11.10 -4.50 -3.70
C LYS A 15 -12.49 -4.26 -3.10
N VAL A 16 -12.62 -3.28 -2.22
CA VAL A 16 -13.92 -2.81 -1.72
C VAL A 16 -14.45 -1.79 -2.73
N PRO A 17 -15.61 -2.03 -3.37
CA PRO A 17 -16.12 -1.13 -4.43
C PRO A 17 -16.27 0.32 -4.00
N GLU A 18 -16.76 0.58 -2.80
CA GLU A 18 -16.92 1.94 -2.29
C GLU A 18 -15.58 2.65 -2.15
N ALA A 19 -14.56 1.96 -1.67
CA ALA A 19 -13.22 2.52 -1.56
C ALA A 19 -12.62 2.78 -2.95
N ALA A 20 -12.77 1.84 -3.87
CA ALA A 20 -12.31 2.00 -5.25
C ALA A 20 -12.92 3.23 -5.91
N GLU A 21 -14.22 3.46 -5.72
CA GLU A 21 -14.89 4.63 -6.29
C GLU A 21 -14.38 5.95 -5.69
N ARG A 22 -14.08 5.97 -4.40
CA ARG A 22 -13.50 7.16 -3.76
C ARG A 22 -12.11 7.47 -4.29
N TYR A 23 -11.29 6.44 -4.48
CA TYR A 23 -9.98 6.62 -5.11
C TYR A 23 -10.11 7.12 -6.55
N ALA A 24 -11.06 6.57 -7.29
CA ALA A 24 -11.34 7.04 -8.65
C ALA A 24 -11.77 8.50 -8.69
N ASP A 25 -12.58 8.94 -7.73
CA ASP A 25 -12.98 10.33 -7.61
C ASP A 25 -11.78 11.25 -7.34
N ILE A 26 -10.85 10.80 -6.48
CA ILE A 26 -9.61 11.54 -6.23
C ILE A 26 -8.80 11.64 -7.51
N ALA A 27 -8.69 10.54 -8.28
CA ALA A 27 -7.99 10.53 -9.55
C ALA A 27 -8.57 11.55 -10.53
N ARG A 28 -9.89 11.59 -10.66
CA ARG A 28 -10.57 12.56 -11.52
C ARG A 28 -10.33 14.00 -11.06
N PHE A 29 -10.38 14.23 -9.75
CA PHE A 29 -10.18 15.54 -9.17
C PHE A 29 -8.80 16.13 -9.53
N ILE A 30 -7.78 15.30 -9.57
CA ILE A 30 -6.41 15.74 -9.93
C ILE A 30 -6.13 15.66 -11.43
N GLY A 31 -7.13 15.40 -12.24
CA GLY A 31 -7.04 15.44 -13.71
C GLY A 31 -6.60 14.15 -14.38
N LEU A 32 -6.58 13.04 -13.67
CA LEU A 32 -6.27 11.75 -14.28
C LEU A 32 -7.49 11.20 -15.05
N THR A 33 -7.23 10.40 -16.07
CA THR A 33 -8.26 9.85 -16.94
C THR A 33 -8.20 8.33 -16.98
N GLY A 34 -9.34 7.69 -17.21
CA GLY A 34 -9.45 6.25 -17.33
C GLY A 34 -10.89 5.86 -17.65
N ASP A 35 -11.07 4.77 -18.38
CA ASP A 35 -12.38 4.33 -18.84
C ASP A 35 -13.18 3.57 -17.77
N THR A 36 -12.50 3.09 -16.74
CA THR A 36 -13.12 2.32 -15.66
C THR A 36 -12.63 2.82 -14.30
N THR A 37 -13.36 2.47 -13.25
CA THR A 37 -12.94 2.74 -11.87
C THR A 37 -11.56 2.13 -11.60
N GLU A 38 -11.35 0.89 -12.03
CA GLU A 38 -10.06 0.20 -11.86
C GLU A 38 -8.92 0.96 -12.57
N ALA A 39 -9.15 1.41 -13.80
CA ALA A 39 -8.16 2.18 -14.55
C ALA A 39 -7.81 3.50 -13.83
N LEU A 40 -8.79 4.16 -13.23
CA LEU A 40 -8.56 5.39 -12.46
C LEU A 40 -7.78 5.12 -11.17
N VAL A 41 -8.07 4.03 -10.49
CA VAL A 41 -7.31 3.62 -9.29
C VAL A 41 -5.86 3.34 -9.67
N ASP A 42 -5.63 2.60 -10.74
CA ASP A 42 -4.27 2.30 -11.21
C ASP A 42 -3.53 3.57 -11.62
N ALA A 43 -4.22 4.51 -12.26
CA ALA A 43 -3.64 5.81 -12.62
C ALA A 43 -3.25 6.61 -11.38
N LEU A 44 -4.07 6.59 -10.33
CA LEU A 44 -3.76 7.24 -9.05
C LEU A 44 -2.52 6.62 -8.40
N ILE A 45 -2.43 5.30 -8.37
CA ILE A 45 -1.27 4.58 -7.83
C ILE A 45 -0.01 4.97 -8.59
N GLU A 46 -0.05 4.97 -9.91
CA GLU A 46 1.09 5.37 -10.74
C GLU A 46 1.53 6.81 -10.48
N GLU A 47 0.58 7.73 -10.32
CA GLU A 47 0.89 9.12 -10.02
C GLU A 47 1.58 9.27 -8.67
N ILE A 48 1.13 8.53 -7.66
CA ILE A 48 1.76 8.52 -6.34
C ILE A 48 3.17 7.95 -6.42
N ARG A 49 3.36 6.84 -7.14
CA ARG A 49 4.68 6.25 -7.33
C ARG A 49 5.63 7.20 -8.05
N LYS A 50 5.13 7.92 -9.04
CA LYS A 50 5.89 8.93 -9.77
C LYS A 50 6.32 10.07 -8.84
N MET A 51 5.42 10.58 -8.01
CA MET A 51 5.76 11.60 -7.03
C MET A 51 6.80 11.09 -6.02
N ASN A 52 6.68 9.84 -5.59
CA ASN A 52 7.66 9.24 -4.68
C ASN A 52 9.06 9.21 -5.29
N VAL A 53 9.18 8.88 -6.56
CA VAL A 53 10.47 8.92 -7.27
C VAL A 53 11.03 10.34 -7.29
N GLU A 54 10.20 11.33 -7.61
CA GLU A 54 10.61 12.74 -7.66
C GLU A 54 11.07 13.25 -6.29
N LEU A 55 10.48 12.74 -5.20
CA LEU A 55 10.81 13.12 -3.83
C LEU A 55 11.90 12.24 -3.21
N ASN A 56 12.52 11.36 -3.99
CA ASN A 56 13.54 10.41 -3.52
C ASN A 56 13.03 9.48 -2.40
N ILE A 57 11.76 9.11 -2.45
CA ILE A 57 11.18 8.14 -1.52
C ILE A 57 11.43 6.74 -2.10
N ALA A 58 12.00 5.84 -1.30
CA ALA A 58 12.25 4.47 -1.73
C ALA A 58 10.94 3.76 -2.09
N PRO A 59 10.92 2.91 -3.14
CA PRO A 59 9.69 2.20 -3.56
C PRO A 59 9.27 1.09 -2.61
N CYS A 60 10.20 0.60 -1.78
CA CYS A 60 9.92 -0.48 -0.83
C CYS A 60 10.91 -0.45 0.34
N ILE A 61 10.58 -1.20 1.39
CA ILE A 61 11.39 -1.24 2.61
C ILE A 61 12.80 -1.77 2.32
N LYS A 62 12.91 -2.78 1.47
CA LYS A 62 14.19 -3.41 1.13
C LYS A 62 15.18 -2.43 0.51
N GLU A 63 14.68 -1.48 -0.26
CA GLU A 63 15.49 -0.48 -0.95
C GLU A 63 15.63 0.82 -0.17
N TYR A 64 15.08 0.87 1.05
CA TYR A 64 15.19 2.07 1.88
C TYR A 64 16.65 2.32 2.27
N GLU A 65 17.11 3.51 1.95
CA GLU A 65 18.48 3.93 2.24
C GLU A 65 18.67 4.07 3.76
N GLY A 66 19.70 3.42 4.29
CA GLY A 66 19.93 3.35 5.72
C GLY A 66 19.74 1.96 6.31
N GLY A 67 19.14 1.06 5.57
CA GLY A 67 19.08 -0.37 5.93
C GLY A 67 18.53 -0.66 7.31
N ILE A 68 17.40 -0.04 7.68
CA ILE A 68 16.84 -0.14 9.02
C ILE A 68 16.50 -1.58 9.40
N ILE A 69 16.03 -2.37 8.42
CA ILE A 69 15.62 -3.77 8.65
C ILE A 69 16.19 -4.63 7.53
N ASP A 70 16.99 -5.64 7.88
CA ASP A 70 17.43 -6.61 6.88
C ASP A 70 16.34 -7.65 6.60
N GLU A 71 16.50 -8.38 5.51
CA GLU A 71 15.52 -9.34 5.04
C GLU A 71 15.23 -10.45 6.06
N LYS A 72 16.27 -10.95 6.72
CA LYS A 72 16.12 -11.99 7.73
C LYS A 72 15.32 -11.49 8.92
N GLU A 73 15.68 -10.32 9.44
CA GLU A 73 14.97 -9.70 10.57
C GLU A 73 13.51 -9.42 10.21
N PHE A 74 13.25 -8.93 9.01
CA PHE A 74 11.88 -8.71 8.53
C PHE A 74 11.06 -10.00 8.57
N ASN A 75 11.59 -11.07 7.97
CA ASN A 75 10.89 -12.34 7.90
C ASN A 75 10.70 -13.00 9.27
N ASP A 76 11.70 -12.88 10.15
CA ASP A 76 11.62 -13.44 11.50
C ASP A 76 10.54 -12.76 12.36
N LYS A 77 10.32 -11.47 12.15
CA LYS A 77 9.37 -10.67 12.95
C LYS A 77 8.03 -10.42 12.26
N LEU A 78 7.88 -10.87 11.02
CA LEU A 78 6.73 -10.55 10.18
C LEU A 78 5.40 -10.89 10.85
N LYS A 79 5.27 -12.09 11.41
CA LYS A 79 4.04 -12.54 12.05
C LYS A 79 3.65 -11.66 13.24
N THR A 80 4.62 -11.37 14.11
CA THR A 80 4.39 -10.54 15.30
C THR A 80 3.99 -9.12 14.90
N VAL A 81 4.71 -8.53 13.94
CA VAL A 81 4.43 -7.18 13.45
C VAL A 81 3.04 -7.12 12.81
N ALA A 82 2.67 -8.13 12.03
CA ALA A 82 1.35 -8.19 11.40
C ALA A 82 0.22 -8.24 12.43
N GLU A 83 0.40 -9.05 13.47
CA GLU A 83 -0.59 -9.15 14.57
C GLU A 83 -0.74 -7.81 15.30
N LEU A 84 0.37 -7.14 15.59
CA LEU A 84 0.35 -5.82 16.24
C LEU A 84 -0.29 -4.76 15.34
N ALA A 85 0.00 -4.79 14.05
CA ALA A 85 -0.57 -3.85 13.10
C ALA A 85 -2.10 -4.00 12.97
N VAL A 86 -2.59 -5.22 12.95
CA VAL A 86 -4.04 -5.49 12.90
C VAL A 86 -4.72 -5.02 14.18
N GLY A 87 -4.06 -5.16 15.33
CA GLY A 87 -4.58 -4.71 16.61
C GLY A 87 -4.50 -3.20 16.84
N ASP A 88 -3.83 -2.46 15.96
CA ASP A 88 -3.72 -1.01 16.09
C ASP A 88 -5.08 -0.34 15.85
N ALA A 89 -5.39 0.67 16.66
CA ALA A 89 -6.66 1.39 16.57
C ALA A 89 -6.87 2.04 15.20
N CYS A 90 -5.80 2.52 14.56
CA CYS A 90 -5.87 3.13 13.24
C CYS A 90 -6.23 2.13 12.15
N THR A 91 -5.86 0.87 12.29
CA THR A 91 -6.22 -0.18 11.33
C THR A 91 -7.73 -0.44 11.33
N GLY A 92 -8.39 -0.28 12.46
CA GLY A 92 -9.83 -0.45 12.56
C GLY A 92 -10.65 0.52 11.71
N SER A 93 -10.08 1.65 11.33
CA SER A 93 -10.74 2.64 10.45
C SER A 93 -10.46 2.43 8.97
N ASN A 94 -9.68 1.43 8.61
CA ASN A 94 -9.37 1.14 7.21
C ASN A 94 -10.63 0.69 6.46
N PRO A 95 -10.87 1.18 5.21
CA PRO A 95 -12.07 0.83 4.45
C PRO A 95 -12.26 -0.66 4.20
N ARG A 96 -11.16 -1.42 4.10
CA ARG A 96 -11.22 -2.86 3.92
C ARG A 96 -10.69 -3.55 5.17
N PRO A 97 -11.52 -4.37 5.86
CA PRO A 97 -11.03 -5.17 6.98
C PRO A 97 -9.86 -6.06 6.56
N ILE A 98 -8.90 -6.23 7.45
CA ILE A 98 -7.70 -7.00 7.15
C ILE A 98 -7.45 -8.02 8.27
N THR A 99 -7.15 -9.26 7.87
CA THR A 99 -6.77 -10.32 8.81
C THR A 99 -5.26 -10.29 9.04
N PRO A 100 -4.75 -10.91 10.13
CA PRO A 100 -3.29 -11.01 10.32
C PRO A 100 -2.58 -11.67 9.14
N ALA A 101 -3.17 -12.70 8.52
CA ALA A 101 -2.57 -13.36 7.36
C ALA A 101 -2.48 -12.41 6.16
N GLU A 102 -3.50 -11.63 5.91
CA GLU A 102 -3.48 -10.61 4.84
C GLU A 102 -2.49 -9.49 5.14
N MET A 103 -2.37 -9.10 6.42
CA MET A 103 -1.39 -8.11 6.83
C MET A 103 0.05 -8.59 6.58
N GLU A 104 0.34 -9.86 6.85
CA GLU A 104 1.64 -10.44 6.51
C GLU A 104 1.94 -10.33 5.02
N LYS A 105 0.94 -10.63 4.17
CA LYS A 105 1.08 -10.50 2.72
C LYS A 105 1.28 -9.05 2.30
N LEU A 106 0.51 -8.14 2.87
CA LEU A 106 0.61 -6.72 2.55
C LEU A 106 1.98 -6.15 2.93
N LEU A 107 2.46 -6.46 4.12
CA LEU A 107 3.80 -6.05 4.57
C LEU A 107 4.90 -6.64 3.69
N THR A 108 4.73 -7.88 3.25
CA THR A 108 5.67 -8.52 2.32
C THR A 108 5.70 -7.78 0.97
N CYS A 109 4.55 -7.37 0.47
CA CYS A 109 4.49 -6.54 -0.74
C CYS A 109 5.19 -5.20 -0.56
N CYS A 110 5.06 -4.59 0.62
CA CYS A 110 5.75 -3.34 0.94
C CYS A 110 7.26 -3.52 1.07
N PHE A 111 7.71 -4.68 1.55
CA PHE A 111 9.14 -4.95 1.71
C PHE A 111 9.84 -5.18 0.37
N TYR A 112 9.22 -5.99 -0.51
CA TYR A 112 9.83 -6.41 -1.79
C TYR A 112 9.35 -5.61 -3.01
N ASP A 113 8.39 -4.71 -2.86
CA ASP A 113 7.72 -4.01 -3.97
C ASP A 113 7.03 -4.99 -4.93
N THR A 114 6.31 -5.94 -4.39
CA THR A 114 5.52 -6.89 -5.18
C THR A 114 4.06 -6.45 -5.26
N GLU A 115 3.34 -6.98 -6.26
CA GLU A 115 1.94 -6.63 -6.49
C GLU A 115 1.01 -7.13 -5.40
N VAL A 116 0.05 -6.29 -5.04
CA VAL A 116 -1.04 -6.67 -4.15
C VAL A 116 -2.16 -7.26 -5.02
N ASP A 117 -2.34 -8.57 -4.91
CA ASP A 117 -3.29 -9.33 -5.74
C ASP A 117 -4.35 -10.11 -4.92
N PHE A 118 -4.50 -9.74 -3.67
CA PHE A 118 -5.41 -10.41 -2.74
C PHE A 118 -6.41 -9.45 -2.11
#